data_4310f5e036984d82bd8651cbf7295ea1
#
_entry.id   4310f5e036984d82bd8651cbf7295ea1
#
_cell.length_a   1.000
_cell.length_b   1.000
_cell.length_c   1.000
_cell.angle_alpha   90.00
_cell.angle_beta   90.00
_cell.angle_gamma   90.00
#
_symmetry.space_group_name_H-M   'P 1'
#
loop_
_entity.id
_entity.type
_entity.pdbx_description
1 polymer ?
#
loop_
_entity_poly.entity_id
_entity_poly.type
_entity_poly.pdbx_seq_one_letter_code
_entity_poly.pdbx_strand_id
1 'polypeptide(L)'
;MSTALIQDYLRTQGLKLPPEAVQIAMLTAGSVMAAGRAEIEPEILWYRGADGALEQHLPRNEAHHARLRQIFMALDSAYTASPCRSAAVYLLHTPGSLLHLVAQGEPLEKLLAVEQDLEAAHTVHLATRSAQTGWLNQIDDVAQWLQNGDLVGSRHRPGSQLAVPVYAENGRVLGVVYLEHGHPAAFDEAAQSIWVGLALALAEPLAALLQPEDAAE
;
A
#
# COMPACT_ATOMS: atom_id res chain seq x y z
N MET A 1 -12.83 -9.13 11.92
CA MET A 1 -13.50 -7.98 11.26
C MET A 1 -14.79 -8.47 10.60
N SER A 2 -15.88 -7.70 10.70
CA SER A 2 -17.19 -8.14 10.23
C SER A 2 -17.38 -7.82 8.74
N THR A 3 -18.23 -8.59 8.05
CA THR A 3 -18.68 -8.35 6.67
C THR A 3 -19.19 -6.90 6.48
N ALA A 4 -19.75 -6.29 7.53
CA ALA A 4 -20.20 -4.90 7.53
C ALA A 4 -19.05 -3.90 7.25
N LEU A 5 -17.85 -4.13 7.78
CA LEU A 5 -16.69 -3.26 7.55
C LEU A 5 -16.24 -3.30 6.08
N ILE A 6 -16.25 -4.48 5.48
CA ILE A 6 -15.90 -4.64 4.06
C ILE A 6 -16.93 -3.92 3.19
N GLN A 7 -18.22 -4.11 3.46
CA GLN A 7 -19.28 -3.44 2.72
C GLN A 7 -19.22 -1.91 2.88
N ASP A 8 -18.91 -1.43 4.07
CA ASP A 8 -18.74 0.01 4.33
C ASP A 8 -17.52 0.57 3.57
N TYR A 9 -16.39 -0.14 3.58
CA TYR A 9 -15.22 0.24 2.79
C TYR A 9 -15.56 0.31 1.29
N LEU A 10 -16.13 -0.76 0.73
CA LEU A 10 -16.48 -0.82 -0.70
C LEU A 10 -17.44 0.30 -1.09
N ARG A 11 -18.45 0.55 -0.27
CA ARG A 11 -19.42 1.63 -0.48
C ARG A 11 -18.74 3.00 -0.44
N THR A 12 -17.88 3.24 0.55
CA THR A 12 -17.15 4.51 0.72
C THR A 12 -16.24 4.76 -0.46
N GLN A 13 -15.58 3.71 -0.98
CA GLN A 13 -14.69 3.80 -2.13
C GLN A 13 -15.43 3.76 -3.48
N GLY A 14 -16.75 3.59 -3.49
CA GLY A 14 -17.53 3.45 -4.74
C GLY A 14 -17.22 2.18 -5.54
N LEU A 15 -16.67 1.15 -4.89
CA LEU A 15 -16.25 -0.10 -5.53
C LEU A 15 -17.41 -1.10 -5.59
N LYS A 16 -17.51 -1.80 -6.74
CA LYS A 16 -18.51 -2.86 -6.97
C LYS A 16 -17.86 -4.25 -6.93
N LEU A 17 -16.91 -4.46 -6.02
CA LEU A 17 -16.24 -5.75 -5.85
C LEU A 17 -17.12 -6.72 -5.05
N PRO A 18 -17.02 -8.05 -5.32
CA PRO A 18 -17.69 -9.06 -4.51
C PRO A 18 -17.17 -9.03 -3.07
N PRO A 19 -18.01 -8.74 -2.07
CA PRO A 19 -17.55 -8.65 -0.67
C PRO A 19 -16.91 -9.94 -0.18
N GLU A 20 -17.39 -11.09 -0.67
CA GLU A 20 -16.87 -12.42 -0.31
C GLU A 20 -15.43 -12.62 -0.82
N ALA A 21 -15.11 -12.16 -2.05
CA ALA A 21 -13.76 -12.24 -2.60
C ALA A 21 -12.80 -11.37 -1.80
N VAL A 22 -13.20 -10.15 -1.46
CA VAL A 22 -12.42 -9.24 -0.60
C VAL A 22 -12.22 -9.83 0.79
N GLN A 23 -13.27 -10.45 1.36
CA GLN A 23 -13.18 -11.11 2.67
C GLN A 23 -12.20 -12.28 2.67
N ILE A 24 -12.22 -13.12 1.64
CA ILE A 24 -11.27 -14.23 1.50
C ILE A 24 -9.85 -13.70 1.43
N ALA A 25 -9.59 -12.68 0.60
CA ALA A 25 -8.27 -12.07 0.48
C ALA A 25 -7.78 -11.47 1.80
N MET A 26 -8.65 -10.73 2.51
CA MET A 26 -8.35 -10.16 3.82
C MET A 26 -8.02 -11.24 4.87
N LEU A 27 -8.82 -12.31 4.94
CA LEU A 27 -8.58 -13.42 5.87
C LEU A 27 -7.30 -14.18 5.53
N THR A 28 -6.99 -14.34 4.23
CA THR A 28 -5.73 -14.96 3.77
C THR A 28 -4.54 -14.14 4.24
N ALA A 29 -4.53 -12.84 4.00
CA ALA A 29 -3.47 -11.94 4.46
C ALA A 29 -3.33 -11.96 5.98
N GLY A 30 -4.44 -11.91 6.72
CA GLY A 30 -4.46 -12.01 8.19
C GLY A 30 -3.89 -13.34 8.70
N SER A 31 -4.24 -14.45 8.05
CA SER A 31 -3.73 -15.78 8.41
C SER A 31 -2.23 -15.91 8.15
N VAL A 32 -1.72 -15.35 7.06
CA VAL A 32 -0.29 -15.31 6.74
C VAL A 32 0.47 -14.50 7.79
N MET A 33 -0.04 -13.33 8.17
CA MET A 33 0.56 -12.50 9.22
C MET A 33 0.57 -13.20 10.59
N ALA A 34 -0.50 -13.91 10.94
CA ALA A 34 -0.60 -14.65 12.19
C ALA A 34 0.32 -15.88 12.22
N ALA A 35 0.51 -16.56 11.10
CA ALA A 35 1.43 -17.70 10.98
C ALA A 35 2.91 -17.31 11.15
N GLY A 36 3.28 -16.13 10.84
CA GLY A 36 4.43 -15.25 11.07
C GLY A 36 5.77 -15.82 11.51
N ARG A 37 6.22 -17.00 10.98
CA ARG A 37 7.48 -17.64 11.37
C ARG A 37 8.54 -17.69 10.26
N ALA A 38 8.29 -17.03 9.10
CA ALA A 38 9.28 -16.98 8.05
C ALA A 38 10.52 -16.22 8.53
N GLU A 39 11.69 -16.80 8.35
CA GLU A 39 12.96 -16.10 8.49
C GLU A 39 13.16 -15.25 7.23
N ILE A 40 13.12 -13.93 7.41
CA ILE A 40 13.39 -12.96 6.36
C ILE A 40 14.69 -12.26 6.71
N GLU A 41 15.59 -12.18 5.74
CA GLU A 41 16.85 -11.48 5.95
C GLU A 41 16.58 -10.03 6.38
N PRO A 42 17.22 -9.55 7.46
CA PRO A 42 16.97 -8.22 8.00
C PRO A 42 17.15 -7.09 6.98
N GLU A 43 18.02 -7.27 6.01
CA GLU A 43 18.33 -6.31 4.94
C GLU A 43 17.15 -6.10 3.97
N ILE A 44 16.27 -7.10 3.83
CA ILE A 44 15.05 -7.01 3.02
C ILE A 44 14.04 -6.08 3.73
N LEU A 45 13.93 -6.20 5.06
CA LEU A 45 13.00 -5.41 5.86
C LEU A 45 13.54 -4.03 6.22
N TRP A 46 14.88 -3.94 6.45
CA TRP A 46 15.57 -2.72 6.87
C TRP A 46 16.52 -2.28 5.76
N TYR A 47 15.93 -1.85 4.64
CA TYR A 47 16.73 -1.42 3.49
C TYR A 47 17.67 -0.25 3.84
N ARG A 48 18.81 -0.24 3.17
CA ARG A 48 19.79 0.86 3.17
C ARG A 48 20.23 1.09 1.74
N GLY A 49 20.33 2.32 1.32
CA GLY A 49 20.74 2.67 -0.03
C GLY A 49 21.05 4.15 -0.20
N ALA A 50 21.31 4.55 -1.45
CA ALA A 50 21.59 5.95 -1.79
C ALA A 50 20.42 6.89 -1.43
N ASP A 51 19.17 6.37 -1.47
CA ASP A 51 17.95 7.14 -1.17
C ASP A 51 17.60 7.12 0.33
N GLY A 52 18.53 6.70 1.20
CA GLY A 52 18.34 6.65 2.65
C GLY A 52 18.18 5.24 3.22
N ALA A 53 17.89 5.17 4.50
CA ALA A 53 17.65 3.93 5.23
C ALA A 53 16.34 4.02 6.01
N LEU A 54 15.60 2.92 6.11
CA LEU A 54 14.33 2.88 6.82
C LEU A 54 14.47 3.29 8.29
N GLU A 55 15.59 2.92 8.93
CA GLU A 55 15.89 3.25 10.32
C GLU A 55 16.06 4.75 10.62
N GLN A 56 16.15 5.60 9.59
CA GLN A 56 16.15 7.06 9.75
C GLN A 56 14.76 7.61 10.06
N HIS A 57 13.73 6.85 9.74
CA HIS A 57 12.33 7.23 9.87
C HIS A 57 11.56 6.36 10.86
N LEU A 58 11.96 5.11 11.01
CA LEU A 58 11.32 4.12 11.87
C LEU A 58 12.37 3.52 12.82
N PRO A 59 12.22 3.62 14.17
CA PRO A 59 13.15 3.03 15.12
C PRO A 59 13.32 1.51 14.89
N ARG A 60 14.57 1.05 14.82
CA ARG A 60 14.86 -0.37 14.64
C ARG A 60 14.82 -1.10 15.98
N ASN A 61 13.69 -1.72 16.28
CA ASN A 61 13.46 -2.55 17.47
C ASN A 61 12.76 -3.86 17.09
N GLU A 62 12.59 -4.77 18.06
CA GLU A 62 11.98 -6.07 17.83
C GLU A 62 10.49 -5.97 17.42
N ALA A 63 9.76 -5.02 18.00
CA ALA A 63 8.34 -4.83 17.70
C ALA A 63 8.15 -4.38 16.23
N HIS A 64 8.90 -3.35 15.80
CA HIS A 64 8.85 -2.88 14.42
C HIS A 64 9.36 -3.95 13.44
N HIS A 65 10.43 -4.68 13.80
CA HIS A 65 10.91 -5.79 12.98
C HIS A 65 9.84 -6.87 12.79
N ALA A 66 9.13 -7.25 13.85
CA ALA A 66 8.05 -8.22 13.78
C ALA A 66 6.90 -7.72 12.89
N ARG A 67 6.52 -6.43 13.00
CA ARG A 67 5.47 -5.83 12.16
C ARG A 67 5.87 -5.74 10.69
N LEU A 68 7.09 -5.30 10.38
CA LEU A 68 7.60 -5.27 9.01
C LEU A 68 7.59 -6.67 8.37
N ARG A 69 8.00 -7.71 9.14
CA ARG A 69 7.94 -9.09 8.69
C ARG A 69 6.51 -9.54 8.38
N GLN A 70 5.54 -9.23 9.24
CA GLN A 70 4.13 -9.54 9.01
C GLN A 70 3.61 -8.88 7.73
N ILE A 71 3.89 -7.58 7.55
CA ILE A 71 3.50 -6.80 6.38
C ILE A 71 4.13 -7.38 5.11
N PHE A 72 5.43 -7.72 5.16
CA PHE A 72 6.14 -8.32 4.04
C PHE A 72 5.52 -9.66 3.62
N MET A 73 5.24 -10.55 4.56
CA MET A 73 4.66 -11.86 4.28
C MET A 73 3.26 -11.74 3.65
N ALA A 74 2.44 -10.81 4.15
CA ALA A 74 1.11 -10.56 3.59
C ALA A 74 1.20 -9.99 2.17
N LEU A 75 2.14 -9.06 1.93
CA LEU A 75 2.41 -8.50 0.61
C LEU A 75 2.89 -9.60 -0.37
N ASP A 76 3.82 -10.45 0.05
CA ASP A 76 4.36 -11.55 -0.75
C ASP A 76 3.27 -12.55 -1.15
N SER A 77 2.39 -12.88 -0.21
CA SER A 77 1.22 -13.74 -0.48
C SER A 77 0.26 -13.13 -1.52
N ALA A 78 -0.04 -11.84 -1.39
CA ALA A 78 -0.90 -11.14 -2.34
C ALA A 78 -0.23 -11.01 -3.72
N TYR A 79 1.08 -10.70 -3.73
CA TYR A 79 1.88 -10.61 -4.95
C TYR A 79 1.96 -11.95 -5.71
N THR A 80 2.05 -13.06 -4.98
CA THR A 80 2.00 -14.41 -5.56
C THR A 80 0.63 -14.73 -6.16
N ALA A 81 -0.46 -14.29 -5.50
CA ALA A 81 -1.83 -14.53 -5.97
C ALA A 81 -2.24 -13.60 -7.14
N SER A 82 -1.67 -12.39 -7.21
CA SER A 82 -1.92 -11.39 -8.26
C SER A 82 -0.60 -10.74 -8.67
N PRO A 83 0.21 -11.43 -9.51
CA PRO A 83 1.52 -10.94 -9.91
C PRO A 83 1.43 -9.63 -10.70
N CYS A 84 2.34 -8.72 -10.40
CA CYS A 84 2.45 -7.44 -11.08
C CYS A 84 3.93 -7.05 -11.24
N ARG A 85 4.23 -5.90 -11.86
CA ARG A 85 5.63 -5.46 -12.04
C ARG A 85 6.26 -5.08 -10.71
N SER A 86 5.52 -4.32 -9.90
CA SER A 86 5.96 -3.84 -8.60
C SER A 86 4.76 -3.71 -7.67
N ALA A 87 4.96 -4.06 -6.41
CA ALA A 87 4.00 -3.84 -5.34
C ALA A 87 4.74 -3.33 -4.10
N ALA A 88 4.22 -2.29 -3.44
CA ALA A 88 4.79 -1.78 -2.20
C ALA A 88 3.72 -1.36 -1.20
N VAL A 89 4.06 -1.46 0.08
CA VAL A 89 3.30 -0.89 1.19
C VAL A 89 4.03 0.36 1.66
N TYR A 90 3.33 1.48 1.61
CA TYR A 90 3.78 2.77 2.12
C TYR A 90 3.04 3.13 3.42
N LEU A 91 3.77 3.69 4.38
CA LEU A 91 3.25 4.26 5.62
C LEU A 91 3.14 5.78 5.48
N LEU A 92 2.01 6.35 5.85
CA LEU A 92 1.89 7.80 6.00
C LEU A 92 2.53 8.19 7.33
N HIS A 93 3.86 8.46 7.27
CA HIS A 93 4.70 8.60 8.45
C HIS A 93 4.57 9.98 9.10
N THR A 94 4.60 11.04 8.31
CA THR A 94 4.40 12.42 8.78
C THR A 94 3.40 13.12 7.89
N PRO A 95 2.78 14.22 8.33
CA PRO A 95 2.03 15.06 7.42
C PRO A 95 2.94 15.43 6.23
N GLY A 96 2.62 14.91 5.05
CA GLY A 96 3.33 15.23 3.83
C GLY A 96 4.34 14.19 3.33
N SER A 97 4.45 12.98 3.91
CA SER A 97 5.32 11.96 3.34
C SER A 97 4.80 10.52 3.47
N LEU A 98 4.95 9.75 2.40
CA LEU A 98 4.77 8.30 2.36
C LEU A 98 6.13 7.62 2.42
N LEU A 99 6.35 6.86 3.48
CA LEU A 99 7.55 6.07 3.72
C LEU A 99 7.34 4.66 3.19
N HIS A 100 8.20 4.22 2.29
CA HIS A 100 8.23 2.84 1.80
C HIS A 100 8.61 1.89 2.94
N LEU A 101 7.79 0.89 3.21
CA LEU A 101 8.08 -0.13 4.22
C LEU A 101 8.66 -1.39 3.58
N VAL A 102 7.90 -2.04 2.73
CA VAL A 102 8.23 -3.31 2.08
C VAL A 102 7.75 -3.30 0.63
N ALA A 103 8.41 -4.09 -0.23
CA ALA A 103 8.02 -4.23 -1.64
C ALA A 103 8.33 -5.61 -2.21
N GLN A 104 7.69 -5.90 -3.34
CA GLN A 104 7.96 -7.02 -4.24
C GLN A 104 8.11 -6.51 -5.68
N GLY A 105 8.88 -7.23 -6.49
CA GLY A 105 9.12 -6.91 -7.89
C GLY A 105 10.19 -5.86 -8.12
N GLU A 106 10.03 -5.00 -9.12
CA GLU A 106 11.00 -3.97 -9.47
C GLU A 106 11.04 -2.84 -8.42
N PRO A 107 12.21 -2.19 -8.22
CA PRO A 107 12.36 -1.14 -7.21
C PRO A 107 11.42 0.03 -7.41
N LEU A 108 10.89 0.55 -6.30
CA LEU A 108 10.06 1.76 -6.19
C LEU A 108 10.74 2.81 -5.31
N GLU A 109 10.29 4.06 -5.41
CA GLU A 109 10.82 5.17 -4.61
C GLU A 109 10.64 4.92 -3.11
N LYS A 110 11.66 5.27 -2.31
CA LYS A 110 11.68 5.01 -0.87
C LYS A 110 10.93 6.03 -0.03
N LEU A 111 10.82 7.25 -0.54
CA LEU A 111 10.10 8.34 0.11
C LEU A 111 9.36 9.15 -0.95
N LEU A 112 8.06 9.32 -0.76
CA LEU A 112 7.21 10.11 -1.64
C LEU A 112 6.67 11.31 -0.88
N ALA A 113 6.87 12.53 -1.40
CA ALA A 113 6.26 13.73 -0.86
C ALA A 113 4.75 13.72 -1.16
N VAL A 114 3.94 13.97 -0.13
CA VAL A 114 2.49 14.16 -0.28
C VAL A 114 2.24 15.66 -0.38
N GLU A 115 1.93 16.13 -1.58
CA GLU A 115 1.62 17.52 -1.83
C GLU A 115 0.38 17.96 -1.03
N GLN A 116 0.44 19.17 -0.48
CA GLN A 116 -0.72 19.71 0.26
C GLN A 116 -1.75 20.38 -0.68
N ASP A 117 -1.32 20.75 -1.88
CA ASP A 117 -2.18 21.32 -2.89
C ASP A 117 -2.87 20.19 -3.70
N LEU A 118 -4.20 20.13 -3.60
CA LEU A 118 -5.02 19.13 -4.31
C LEU A 118 -4.96 19.30 -5.83
N GLU A 119 -4.76 20.51 -6.34
CA GLU A 119 -4.64 20.74 -7.79
C GLU A 119 -3.30 20.22 -8.32
N ALA A 120 -2.22 20.39 -7.56
CA ALA A 120 -0.93 19.79 -7.90
C ALA A 120 -0.92 18.27 -7.76
N ALA A 121 -1.71 17.70 -6.85
CA ALA A 121 -1.78 16.26 -6.60
C ALA A 121 -2.30 15.46 -7.81
N HIS A 122 -3.02 16.07 -8.75
CA HIS A 122 -3.48 15.39 -9.97
C HIS A 122 -2.33 14.98 -10.89
N THR A 123 -1.18 15.61 -10.76
CA THR A 123 -0.04 15.46 -11.68
C THR A 123 1.10 14.64 -11.08
N VAL A 124 0.97 14.23 -9.80
CA VAL A 124 2.04 13.59 -9.05
C VAL A 124 1.84 12.06 -8.97
N HIS A 125 2.45 11.41 -8.02
CA HIS A 125 2.45 9.97 -7.86
C HIS A 125 1.09 9.45 -7.37
N LEU A 126 0.55 8.37 -7.96
CA LEU A 126 -0.79 7.85 -7.63
C LEU A 126 -0.95 7.48 -6.16
N ALA A 127 0.11 6.96 -5.51
CA ALA A 127 0.08 6.64 -4.08
C ALA A 127 -0.11 7.89 -3.22
N THR A 128 0.54 9.03 -3.59
CA THR A 128 0.41 10.28 -2.84
C THR A 128 -0.99 10.86 -2.98
N ARG A 129 -1.58 10.75 -4.17
CA ARG A 129 -2.98 11.12 -4.40
C ARG A 129 -3.93 10.30 -3.53
N SER A 130 -3.73 8.98 -3.44
CA SER A 130 -4.56 8.12 -2.58
C SER A 130 -4.38 8.43 -1.09
N ALA A 131 -3.16 8.73 -0.65
CA ALA A 131 -2.90 9.14 0.74
C ALA A 131 -3.60 10.45 1.10
N GLN A 132 -3.61 11.41 0.16
CA GLN A 132 -4.18 12.73 0.36
C GLN A 132 -5.71 12.73 0.32
N THR A 133 -6.30 12.05 -0.67
CA THR A 133 -7.75 12.05 -0.90
C THR A 133 -8.48 10.98 -0.10
N GLY A 134 -7.77 9.93 0.32
CA GLY A 134 -8.37 8.73 0.90
C GLY A 134 -9.11 7.86 -0.11
N TRP A 135 -9.07 8.15 -1.42
CA TRP A 135 -9.73 7.33 -2.43
C TRP A 135 -8.77 6.29 -3.02
N LEU A 136 -9.32 5.11 -3.33
CA LEU A 136 -8.66 4.20 -4.24
C LEU A 136 -8.55 4.89 -5.60
N ASN A 137 -7.35 4.87 -6.18
CA ASN A 137 -7.08 5.43 -7.48
C ASN A 137 -6.51 4.35 -8.40
N GLN A 138 -7.00 4.32 -9.65
CA GLN A 138 -6.54 3.41 -10.68
C GLN A 138 -6.27 4.20 -11.98
N ILE A 139 -5.19 3.84 -12.64
CA ILE A 139 -4.85 4.28 -13.99
C ILE A 139 -4.76 3.03 -14.86
N ASP A 140 -5.68 2.90 -15.80
CA ASP A 140 -5.73 1.74 -16.69
C ASP A 140 -4.66 1.79 -17.77
N ASP A 141 -4.33 2.97 -18.27
CA ASP A 141 -3.28 3.18 -19.27
C ASP A 141 -2.47 4.44 -18.97
N VAL A 142 -1.28 4.25 -18.40
CA VAL A 142 -0.36 5.33 -18.05
C VAL A 142 0.08 6.12 -19.28
N ALA A 143 0.29 5.47 -20.43
CA ALA A 143 0.71 6.14 -21.64
C ALA A 143 -0.38 7.08 -22.16
N GLN A 144 -1.63 6.67 -22.11
CA GLN A 144 -2.78 7.50 -22.49
C GLN A 144 -2.94 8.71 -21.55
N TRP A 145 -2.79 8.51 -20.24
CA TRP A 145 -2.88 9.61 -19.26
C TRP A 145 -1.78 10.64 -19.43
N LEU A 146 -0.55 10.21 -19.76
CA LEU A 146 0.55 11.12 -20.09
C LEU A 146 0.29 11.91 -21.36
N GLN A 147 -0.27 11.26 -22.40
CA GLN A 147 -0.63 11.93 -23.66
C GLN A 147 -1.72 12.98 -23.48
N ASN A 148 -2.70 12.71 -22.61
CA ASN A 148 -3.81 13.61 -22.32
C ASN A 148 -3.40 14.78 -21.40
N GLY A 149 -2.25 14.69 -20.72
CA GLY A 149 -1.82 15.66 -19.73
C GLY A 149 -2.47 15.45 -18.34
N ASP A 150 -3.18 14.32 -18.14
CA ASP A 150 -3.79 13.93 -16.87
C ASP A 150 -2.74 13.44 -15.86
N LEU A 151 -1.55 13.08 -16.36
CA LEU A 151 -0.38 12.69 -15.61
C LEU A 151 0.85 13.42 -16.15
N VAL A 152 1.73 13.90 -15.27
CA VAL A 152 2.91 14.68 -15.64
C VAL A 152 4.17 14.08 -15.02
N GLY A 153 5.28 14.10 -15.75
CA GLY A 153 6.59 13.66 -15.28
C GLY A 153 7.15 12.48 -16.06
N SER A 154 8.47 12.30 -15.98
CA SER A 154 9.21 11.30 -16.74
C SER A 154 9.40 9.97 -16.00
N ARG A 155 8.93 9.85 -14.75
CA ARG A 155 9.15 8.67 -13.89
C ARG A 155 8.08 7.60 -14.03
N HIS A 156 7.00 7.89 -14.75
CA HIS A 156 5.89 6.95 -14.92
C HIS A 156 6.25 5.87 -15.93
N ARG A 157 6.13 4.62 -15.51
CA ARG A 157 6.35 3.46 -16.38
C ARG A 157 5.08 3.10 -17.14
N PRO A 158 5.18 2.67 -18.43
CA PRO A 158 4.02 2.23 -19.21
C PRO A 158 3.31 1.05 -18.55
N GLY A 159 1.99 0.97 -18.73
CA GLY A 159 1.12 -0.08 -18.19
C GLY A 159 -0.03 0.50 -17.38
N SER A 160 -0.42 -0.16 -16.30
CA SER A 160 -1.46 0.29 -15.39
C SER A 160 -0.93 0.44 -13.96
N GLN A 161 -1.61 1.27 -13.17
CA GLN A 161 -1.28 1.56 -11.77
C GLN A 161 -2.52 1.46 -10.90
N LEU A 162 -2.34 0.99 -9.65
CA LEU A 162 -3.38 0.95 -8.62
C LEU A 162 -2.82 1.42 -7.29
N ALA A 163 -3.55 2.28 -6.60
CA ALA A 163 -3.23 2.75 -5.25
C ALA A 163 -4.44 2.55 -4.33
N VAL A 164 -4.28 1.72 -3.31
CA VAL A 164 -5.33 1.32 -2.38
C VAL A 164 -5.02 1.89 -1.01
N PRO A 165 -5.82 2.83 -0.47
CA PRO A 165 -5.58 3.41 0.84
C PRO A 165 -5.87 2.39 1.95
N VAL A 166 -5.05 2.44 3.00
CA VAL A 166 -5.22 1.68 4.24
C VAL A 166 -5.73 2.62 5.31
N TYR A 167 -6.85 2.27 5.96
CA TYR A 167 -7.49 3.10 6.97
C TYR A 167 -7.36 2.56 8.38
N ALA A 168 -7.23 3.47 9.33
CA ALA A 168 -7.54 3.19 10.73
C ALA A 168 -9.07 3.10 10.94
N GLU A 169 -9.49 2.54 12.07
CA GLU A 169 -10.91 2.43 12.46
C GLU A 169 -11.64 3.79 12.50
N ASN A 170 -10.91 4.87 12.80
CA ASN A 170 -11.45 6.23 12.82
C ASN A 170 -11.51 6.92 11.44
N GLY A 171 -11.25 6.19 10.37
CA GLY A 171 -11.27 6.69 8.99
C GLY A 171 -10.03 7.49 8.55
N ARG A 172 -8.98 7.58 9.39
CA ARG A 172 -7.71 8.20 9.00
C ARG A 172 -6.91 7.28 8.08
N VAL A 173 -6.32 7.81 7.03
CA VAL A 173 -5.38 7.07 6.19
C VAL A 173 -4.10 6.79 6.97
N LEU A 174 -3.70 5.52 7.05
CA LEU A 174 -2.45 5.05 7.67
C LEU A 174 -1.33 4.87 6.66
N GLY A 175 -1.69 4.57 5.43
CA GLY A 175 -0.75 4.28 4.36
C GLY A 175 -1.45 3.90 3.07
N VAL A 176 -0.67 3.41 2.11
CA VAL A 176 -1.16 3.03 0.77
C VAL A 176 -0.46 1.76 0.31
N VAL A 177 -1.23 0.83 -0.24
CA VAL A 177 -0.70 -0.27 -1.07
C VAL A 177 -0.64 0.24 -2.51
N TYR A 178 0.56 0.32 -3.07
CA TYR A 178 0.79 0.84 -4.43
C TYR A 178 1.34 -0.24 -5.35
N LEU A 179 0.82 -0.27 -6.57
CA LEU A 179 1.07 -1.31 -7.55
C LEU A 179 1.30 -0.74 -8.94
N GLU A 180 2.24 -1.34 -9.66
CA GLU A 180 2.45 -1.11 -11.08
C GLU A 180 2.38 -2.43 -11.85
N HIS A 181 1.71 -2.44 -12.99
CA HIS A 181 1.67 -3.57 -13.90
C HIS A 181 2.20 -3.18 -15.28
N GLY A 182 2.83 -4.12 -16.00
CA GLY A 182 3.44 -3.87 -17.30
C GLY A 182 2.45 -3.72 -18.45
N HIS A 183 1.19 -4.11 -18.26
CA HIS A 183 0.14 -4.03 -19.27
C HIS A 183 -0.97 -3.07 -18.86
N PRO A 184 -1.61 -2.39 -19.81
CA PRO A 184 -2.82 -1.62 -19.55
C PRO A 184 -3.97 -2.51 -19.03
N ALA A 185 -4.86 -1.92 -18.23
CA ALA A 185 -6.08 -2.53 -17.68
C ALA A 185 -5.87 -3.87 -16.95
N ALA A 186 -4.70 -4.03 -16.30
CA ALA A 186 -4.34 -5.29 -15.65
C ALA A 186 -4.98 -5.49 -14.27
N PHE A 187 -5.52 -4.44 -13.66
CA PHE A 187 -6.18 -4.52 -12.35
C PHE A 187 -7.69 -4.70 -12.51
N ASP A 188 -8.09 -5.90 -12.89
CA ASP A 188 -9.49 -6.30 -12.98
C ASP A 188 -10.13 -6.49 -11.59
N GLU A 189 -11.41 -6.87 -11.56
CA GLU A 189 -12.19 -7.07 -10.33
C GLU A 189 -11.54 -8.12 -9.39
N ALA A 190 -10.95 -9.18 -9.95
CA ALA A 190 -10.30 -10.22 -9.15
C ALA A 190 -9.00 -9.70 -8.52
N ALA A 191 -8.16 -9.01 -9.31
CA ALA A 191 -6.95 -8.38 -8.81
C ALA A 191 -7.27 -7.31 -7.76
N GLN A 192 -8.22 -6.41 -8.04
CA GLN A 192 -8.66 -5.39 -7.06
C GLN A 192 -9.14 -6.01 -5.75
N SER A 193 -9.90 -7.13 -5.80
CA SER A 193 -10.39 -7.81 -4.59
C SER A 193 -9.25 -8.31 -3.70
N ILE A 194 -8.16 -8.83 -4.30
CA ILE A 194 -6.97 -9.29 -3.57
C ILE A 194 -6.29 -8.09 -2.87
N TRP A 195 -6.06 -7.01 -3.60
CA TRP A 195 -5.30 -5.87 -3.09
C TRP A 195 -6.10 -5.03 -2.10
N VAL A 196 -7.42 -4.91 -2.26
CA VAL A 196 -8.31 -4.31 -1.26
C VAL A 196 -8.37 -5.17 0.00
N GLY A 197 -8.43 -6.50 -0.14
CA GLY A 197 -8.37 -7.41 1.00
C GLY A 197 -7.07 -7.29 1.78
N LEU A 198 -5.92 -7.18 1.09
CA LEU A 198 -4.64 -6.89 1.72
C LEU A 198 -4.68 -5.56 2.49
N ALA A 199 -5.14 -4.47 1.85
CA ALA A 199 -5.20 -3.16 2.48
C ALA A 199 -6.03 -3.17 3.77
N LEU A 200 -7.17 -3.86 3.77
CA LEU A 200 -8.01 -4.02 4.97
C LEU A 200 -7.29 -4.81 6.09
N ALA A 201 -6.49 -5.84 5.73
CA ALA A 201 -5.74 -6.62 6.70
C ALA A 201 -4.55 -5.85 7.30
N LEU A 202 -4.00 -4.86 6.58
CA LEU A 202 -2.85 -4.07 7.00
C LEU A 202 -3.18 -2.95 8.01
N ALA A 203 -4.46 -2.68 8.29
CA ALA A 203 -4.87 -1.59 9.17
C ALA A 203 -4.21 -1.65 10.56
N GLU A 204 -4.27 -2.80 11.22
CA GLU A 204 -3.68 -2.99 12.56
C GLU A 204 -2.15 -2.90 12.54
N PRO A 205 -1.41 -3.66 11.69
CA PRO A 205 0.03 -3.57 11.69
C PRO A 205 0.57 -2.18 11.33
N LEU A 206 -0.07 -1.43 10.43
CA LEU A 206 0.35 -0.05 10.14
C LEU A 206 0.03 0.90 11.30
N ALA A 207 -1.12 0.75 11.96
CA ALA A 207 -1.44 1.54 13.14
C ALA A 207 -0.41 1.33 14.26
N ALA A 208 0.03 0.08 14.46
CA ALA A 208 1.03 -0.26 15.49
C ALA A 208 2.40 0.37 15.21
N LEU A 209 2.80 0.55 13.94
CA LEU A 209 4.04 1.25 13.59
C LEU A 209 4.01 2.76 13.86
N LEU A 210 2.82 3.35 13.99
CA LEU A 210 2.62 4.78 14.25
C LEU A 210 2.45 5.11 15.74
N GLN A 211 2.37 4.09 16.61
CA GLN A 211 2.26 4.31 18.05
C GLN A 211 3.63 4.69 18.63
N PRO A 212 3.70 5.72 19.49
CA PRO A 212 4.93 6.02 20.24
C PRO A 212 5.27 4.83 21.17
N GLU A 213 6.58 4.58 21.37
CA GLU A 213 7.08 3.47 22.20
C GLU A 213 6.62 3.52 23.66
N ASP A 214 6.18 4.70 24.14
CA ASP A 214 5.80 4.93 25.56
C ASP A 214 4.37 4.46 25.91
N ALA A 215 3.65 3.78 25.00
CA ALA A 215 2.26 3.32 25.26
C ALA A 215 2.18 1.87 25.78
N ALA A 216 3.30 1.24 26.11
CA ALA A 216 3.39 -0.12 26.63
C ALA A 216 3.95 -0.17 28.06
N GLU A 217 3.27 0.52 29.01
CA GLU A 217 3.40 0.26 30.46
C GLU A 217 2.08 -0.23 31.04
#